data_57ab0602dcd31675a92b0eac48daeffe
#
_entry.id   57ab0602dcd31675a92b0eac48daeffe
#
_cell.length_a   1.000
_cell.length_b   1.000
_cell.length_c   1.000
_cell.angle_alpha   90.00
_cell.angle_beta   90.00
_cell.angle_gamma   90.00
#
_symmetry.space_group_name_H-M   'P 1'
#
loop_
_entity.id
_entity.type
_entity.pdbx_description
1 polymer ?
#
loop_
_entity_poly.entity_id
_entity_poly.type
_entity_poly.pdbx_seq_one_letter_code
_entity_poly.pdbx_strand_id
1 'polypeptide(L)'
;IKTTAIPTDEIQEDGNPCHWAQGMVYGAIYAKQQGLPRLDVRLTYYQIDTDEIVRFPRHFTQEELDAFFEGLLRQYAPWARRQLDWDTRRAASLNALRFPFETYRPGQRALAGEIYRACKAGGKGGARLFCQAPTGIGKTMSALFPALKAMGEGHGEKLFYLTARNTT
;
A
#
# COMPACT_ATOMS: atom_id res chain seq x y z
N ILE A 1 12.77 -19.14 4.65
CA ILE A 1 11.96 -20.20 5.27
C ILE A 1 10.49 -19.90 5.04
N LYS A 2 9.68 -20.90 4.73
CA LYS A 2 8.23 -20.84 4.55
C LYS A 2 7.57 -21.92 5.41
N THR A 3 6.50 -21.55 6.06
CA THR A 3 5.63 -22.53 6.76
C THR A 3 4.56 -23.05 5.81
N THR A 4 4.18 -24.30 5.97
CA THR A 4 3.15 -24.96 5.15
C THR A 4 2.38 -25.98 5.97
N ALA A 5 1.11 -26.19 5.61
CA ALA A 5 0.29 -27.30 6.09
C ALA A 5 0.29 -28.49 5.11
N ILE A 6 0.91 -28.33 3.92
CA ILE A 6 1.02 -29.39 2.92
C ILE A 6 2.05 -30.41 3.40
N PRO A 7 1.79 -31.74 3.29
CA PRO A 7 2.77 -32.78 3.57
C PRO A 7 4.06 -32.57 2.78
N THR A 8 5.19 -32.87 3.40
CA THR A 8 6.52 -32.60 2.80
C THR A 8 6.79 -33.40 1.54
N ASP A 9 6.24 -34.58 1.40
CA ASP A 9 6.30 -35.46 0.24
C ASP A 9 5.46 -34.99 -0.95
N GLU A 10 4.47 -34.13 -0.71
CA GLU A 10 3.67 -33.50 -1.75
C GLU A 10 4.31 -32.18 -2.28
N ILE A 11 5.32 -31.67 -1.62
CA ILE A 11 6.02 -30.45 -2.06
C ILE A 11 6.95 -30.82 -3.23
N GLN A 12 6.61 -30.34 -4.42
CA GLN A 12 7.43 -30.60 -5.61
C GLN A 12 8.84 -30.00 -5.47
N GLU A 13 9.83 -30.68 -6.03
CA GLU A 13 11.25 -30.29 -5.97
C GLU A 13 11.52 -28.86 -6.53
N ASP A 14 10.70 -28.42 -7.47
CA ASP A 14 10.75 -27.06 -7.99
C ASP A 14 10.18 -26.01 -7.03
N GLY A 15 9.43 -26.43 -6.02
CA GLY A 15 8.80 -25.53 -5.05
C GLY A 15 7.81 -24.53 -5.70
N ASN A 16 7.41 -23.53 -4.94
CA ASN A 16 6.56 -22.47 -5.46
C ASN A 16 7.39 -21.40 -6.22
N PRO A 17 7.09 -21.10 -7.51
CA PRO A 17 7.82 -20.10 -8.29
C PRO A 17 7.90 -18.72 -7.62
N CYS A 18 6.85 -18.29 -6.89
CA CYS A 18 6.86 -17.02 -6.16
C CYS A 18 7.86 -17.06 -4.99
N HIS A 19 8.03 -18.20 -4.35
CA HIS A 19 9.02 -18.34 -3.27
C HIS A 19 10.44 -18.30 -3.81
N TRP A 20 10.69 -18.92 -4.97
CA TRP A 20 11.96 -18.82 -5.68
C TRP A 20 12.23 -17.40 -6.13
N ALA A 21 11.26 -16.72 -6.74
CA ALA A 21 11.39 -15.32 -7.13
C ALA A 21 11.78 -14.43 -5.96
N GLN A 22 11.13 -14.62 -4.79
CA GLN A 22 11.49 -13.88 -3.58
C GLN A 22 12.92 -14.18 -3.12
N GLY A 23 13.32 -15.46 -3.14
CA GLY A 23 14.69 -15.87 -2.79
C GLY A 23 15.73 -15.27 -3.72
N MET A 24 15.46 -15.27 -5.03
CA MET A 24 16.34 -14.69 -6.04
C MET A 24 16.47 -13.16 -5.89
N VAL A 25 15.38 -12.45 -5.58
CA VAL A 25 15.43 -11.00 -5.29
C VAL A 25 16.32 -10.72 -4.09
N TYR A 26 16.15 -11.46 -2.99
CA TYR A 26 17.01 -11.30 -1.81
C TYR A 26 18.47 -11.67 -2.12
N GLY A 27 18.65 -12.74 -2.91
CA GLY A 27 19.98 -13.17 -3.39
C GLY A 27 20.68 -12.09 -4.22
N ALA A 28 19.98 -11.46 -5.17
CA ALA A 28 20.51 -10.37 -5.98
C ALA A 28 20.98 -9.19 -5.14
N ILE A 29 20.13 -8.76 -4.21
CA ILE A 29 20.44 -7.63 -3.31
C ILE A 29 21.66 -7.99 -2.44
N TYR A 30 21.68 -9.19 -1.83
CA TYR A 30 22.73 -9.61 -0.93
C TYR A 30 24.06 -9.80 -1.66
N ALA A 31 24.06 -10.51 -2.81
CA ALA A 31 25.26 -10.71 -3.61
C ALA A 31 25.89 -9.39 -4.02
N LYS A 32 25.08 -8.43 -4.46
CA LYS A 32 25.55 -7.08 -4.83
C LYS A 32 26.12 -6.31 -3.64
N GLN A 33 25.48 -6.38 -2.48
CA GLN A 33 25.96 -5.70 -1.27
C GLN A 33 27.28 -6.27 -0.74
N GLN A 34 27.50 -7.60 -0.90
CA GLN A 34 28.66 -8.29 -0.41
C GLN A 34 29.76 -8.50 -1.48
N GLY A 35 29.50 -8.11 -2.73
CA GLY A 35 30.43 -8.31 -3.84
C GLY A 35 30.67 -9.80 -4.16
N LEU A 36 29.65 -10.66 -4.02
CA LEU A 36 29.75 -12.09 -4.22
C LEU A 36 29.50 -12.45 -5.68
N PRO A 37 30.40 -13.16 -6.38
CA PRO A 37 30.19 -13.54 -7.78
C PRO A 37 29.16 -14.67 -7.95
N ARG A 38 28.86 -15.42 -6.89
CA ARG A 38 27.88 -16.50 -6.85
C ARG A 38 27.27 -16.64 -5.46
N LEU A 39 26.06 -17.21 -5.39
CA LEU A 39 25.31 -17.39 -4.15
C LEU A 39 24.44 -18.63 -4.22
N ASP A 40 24.33 -19.33 -3.09
CA ASP A 40 23.37 -20.41 -2.91
C ASP A 40 22.10 -19.88 -2.29
N VAL A 41 20.97 -20.01 -2.99
CA VAL A 41 19.65 -19.73 -2.45
C VAL A 41 19.00 -21.04 -2.06
N ARG A 42 18.56 -21.13 -0.81
CA ARG A 42 17.90 -22.33 -0.30
C ARG A 42 16.49 -22.03 0.16
N LEU A 43 15.49 -22.59 -0.51
CA LEU A 43 14.13 -22.63 0.00
C LEU A 43 14.03 -23.69 1.09
N THR A 44 13.46 -23.31 2.22
CA THR A 44 13.18 -24.22 3.32
C THR A 44 11.70 -24.15 3.63
N TYR A 45 11.03 -25.28 3.55
CA TYR A 45 9.64 -25.44 4.00
C TYR A 45 9.63 -26.16 5.35
N TYR A 46 8.84 -25.64 6.25
CA TYR A 46 8.58 -26.19 7.59
C TYR A 46 7.11 -26.56 7.64
N GLN A 47 6.82 -27.83 7.80
CA GLN A 47 5.46 -28.35 7.97
C GLN A 47 5.04 -28.15 9.42
N ILE A 48 3.89 -27.47 9.64
CA ILE A 48 3.49 -26.98 10.96
C ILE A 48 2.88 -28.06 11.87
N ASP A 49 2.38 -29.16 11.29
CA ASP A 49 1.71 -30.22 12.05
C ASP A 49 2.68 -31.35 12.43
N THR A 50 3.74 -31.58 11.61
CA THR A 50 4.68 -32.72 11.79
C THR A 50 6.09 -32.27 12.17
N ASP A 51 6.36 -30.95 12.18
CA ASP A 51 7.70 -30.37 12.40
C ASP A 51 8.74 -30.78 11.33
N GLU A 52 8.30 -31.38 10.24
CA GLU A 52 9.19 -31.79 9.17
C GLU A 52 9.74 -30.62 8.37
N ILE A 53 10.97 -30.79 7.89
CA ILE A 53 11.66 -29.75 7.14
C ILE A 53 12.17 -30.32 5.82
N VAL A 54 11.77 -29.70 4.72
CA VAL A 54 12.33 -29.99 3.39
C VAL A 54 13.09 -28.76 2.86
N ARG A 55 14.20 -29.02 2.14
CA ARG A 55 15.10 -27.97 1.66
C ARG A 55 15.45 -28.20 0.20
N PHE A 56 15.29 -27.14 -0.60
CA PHE A 56 15.66 -27.13 -2.01
C PHE A 56 16.75 -26.06 -2.23
N PRO A 57 18.01 -26.45 -2.41
CA PRO A 57 19.10 -25.53 -2.75
C PRO A 57 19.15 -25.30 -4.26
N ARG A 58 19.46 -24.07 -4.67
CA ARG A 58 19.85 -23.71 -6.05
C ARG A 58 21.04 -22.78 -6.03
N HIS A 59 21.93 -22.96 -7.00
CA HIS A 59 23.12 -22.14 -7.19
C HIS A 59 22.84 -21.09 -8.25
N PHE A 60 23.25 -19.86 -7.99
CA PHE A 60 23.11 -18.74 -8.93
C PHE A 60 24.41 -17.96 -9.02
N THR A 61 24.74 -17.49 -10.21
CA THR A 61 25.74 -16.44 -10.39
C THR A 61 25.10 -15.08 -10.09
N GLN A 62 25.94 -14.08 -9.82
CA GLN A 62 25.48 -12.71 -9.65
C GLN A 62 24.78 -12.20 -10.92
N GLU A 63 25.32 -12.53 -12.10
CA GLU A 63 24.76 -12.11 -13.39
C GLU A 63 23.36 -12.67 -13.62
N GLU A 64 23.11 -13.94 -13.26
CA GLU A 64 21.78 -14.55 -13.34
C GLU A 64 20.78 -13.86 -12.41
N LEU A 65 21.19 -13.58 -11.18
CA LEU A 65 20.36 -12.89 -10.19
C LEU A 65 20.07 -11.44 -10.60
N ASP A 66 21.08 -10.73 -11.11
CA ASP A 66 20.95 -9.36 -11.58
C ASP A 66 20.02 -9.30 -12.81
N ALA A 67 20.18 -10.20 -13.77
CA ALA A 67 19.31 -10.28 -14.95
C ALA A 67 17.86 -10.55 -14.58
N PHE A 68 17.63 -11.46 -13.63
CA PHE A 68 16.29 -11.73 -13.08
C PHE A 68 15.70 -10.50 -12.41
N PHE A 69 16.46 -9.85 -11.51
CA PHE A 69 16.02 -8.69 -10.77
C PHE A 69 15.69 -7.50 -11.68
N GLU A 70 16.57 -7.22 -12.66
CA GLU A 70 16.32 -6.18 -13.66
C GLU A 70 15.11 -6.49 -14.54
N GLY A 71 14.89 -7.77 -14.87
CA GLY A 71 13.70 -8.23 -15.58
C GLY A 71 12.41 -7.87 -14.82
N LEU A 72 12.39 -8.12 -13.50
CA LEU A 72 11.27 -7.72 -12.64
C LEU A 72 11.10 -6.20 -12.58
N LEU A 73 12.19 -5.46 -12.42
CA LEU A 73 12.15 -3.99 -12.39
C LEU A 73 11.59 -3.41 -13.69
N ARG A 74 11.99 -3.95 -14.85
CA ARG A 74 11.44 -3.51 -16.15
C ARG A 74 9.93 -3.74 -16.25
N GLN A 75 9.43 -4.85 -15.71
CA GLN A 75 7.99 -5.14 -15.70
C GLN A 75 7.23 -4.26 -14.70
N TYR A 76 7.82 -3.95 -13.56
CA TYR A 76 7.20 -3.15 -12.51
C TYR A 76 7.25 -1.64 -12.79
N ALA A 77 8.31 -1.15 -13.42
CA ALA A 77 8.55 0.28 -13.64
C ALA A 77 7.40 1.03 -14.34
N PRO A 78 6.71 0.48 -15.37
CA PRO A 78 5.58 1.17 -16.00
C PRO A 78 4.42 1.37 -15.02
N TRP A 79 4.16 0.39 -14.16
CA TRP A 79 3.12 0.51 -13.13
C TRP A 79 3.51 1.57 -12.07
N ALA A 80 4.74 1.53 -11.57
CA ALA A 80 5.23 2.49 -10.58
C ALA A 80 5.21 3.93 -11.11
N ARG A 81 5.61 4.15 -12.37
CA ARG A 81 5.51 5.46 -13.02
C ARG A 81 4.07 5.95 -13.12
N ARG A 82 3.15 5.05 -13.56
CA ARG A 82 1.72 5.39 -13.65
C ARG A 82 1.15 5.76 -12.27
N GLN A 83 1.55 5.05 -11.22
CA GLN A 83 1.11 5.35 -9.86
C GLN A 83 1.62 6.73 -9.41
N LEU A 84 2.87 7.05 -9.67
CA LEU A 84 3.47 8.35 -9.34
C LEU A 84 2.79 9.50 -10.11
N ASP A 85 2.55 9.31 -11.41
CA ASP A 85 1.83 10.28 -12.24
C ASP A 85 0.40 10.50 -11.73
N TRP A 86 -0.28 9.41 -11.34
CA TRP A 86 -1.61 9.47 -10.77
C TRP A 86 -1.63 10.28 -9.47
N ASP A 87 -0.71 9.99 -8.55
CA ASP A 87 -0.61 10.69 -7.27
C ASP A 87 -0.35 12.18 -7.45
N THR A 88 0.51 12.53 -8.38
CA THR A 88 0.81 13.92 -8.73
C THR A 88 -0.42 14.64 -9.29
N ARG A 89 -1.12 14.03 -10.25
CA ARG A 89 -2.35 14.60 -10.83
C ARG A 89 -3.47 14.70 -9.81
N ARG A 90 -3.62 13.68 -8.96
CA ARG A 90 -4.60 13.67 -7.88
C ARG A 90 -4.35 14.82 -6.92
N ALA A 91 -3.12 14.99 -6.43
CA ALA A 91 -2.77 16.07 -5.53
C ALA A 91 -3.03 17.45 -6.15
N ALA A 92 -2.63 17.66 -7.40
CA ALA A 92 -2.91 18.91 -8.12
C ALA A 92 -4.41 19.19 -8.25
N SER A 93 -5.19 18.19 -8.63
CA SER A 93 -6.66 18.29 -8.76
C SER A 93 -7.32 18.63 -7.41
N LEU A 94 -6.92 17.94 -6.33
CA LEU A 94 -7.48 18.16 -5.00
C LEU A 94 -7.07 19.54 -4.44
N ASN A 95 -5.88 20.02 -4.72
CA ASN A 95 -5.44 21.36 -4.34
C ASN A 95 -6.17 22.46 -5.11
N ALA A 96 -6.54 22.21 -6.36
CA ALA A 96 -7.34 23.15 -7.17
C ALA A 96 -8.84 23.11 -6.82
N LEU A 97 -9.29 22.09 -6.06
CA LEU A 97 -10.71 21.93 -5.72
C LEU A 97 -11.27 23.17 -5.00
N ARG A 98 -12.39 23.69 -5.48
CA ARG A 98 -13.13 24.79 -4.87
C ARG A 98 -14.41 24.26 -4.24
N PHE A 99 -14.90 24.98 -3.22
CA PHE A 99 -16.21 24.65 -2.65
C PHE A 99 -17.27 24.78 -3.74
N PRO A 100 -18.16 23.77 -3.91
CA PRO A 100 -19.04 23.70 -5.10
C PRO A 100 -20.28 24.60 -5.05
N PHE A 101 -20.43 25.37 -3.98
CA PHE A 101 -21.54 26.32 -3.82
C PHE A 101 -21.00 27.72 -3.62
N GLU A 102 -21.76 28.74 -4.02
CA GLU A 102 -21.35 30.15 -3.90
C GLU A 102 -21.15 30.57 -2.44
N THR A 103 -21.98 30.06 -1.55
CA THR A 103 -21.95 30.40 -0.11
C THR A 103 -22.05 29.18 0.77
N TYR A 104 -21.48 29.28 1.96
CA TYR A 104 -21.68 28.31 3.02
C TYR A 104 -23.00 28.54 3.74
N ARG A 105 -23.70 27.49 4.10
CA ARG A 105 -24.83 27.54 5.00
C ARG A 105 -24.36 27.93 6.41
N PRO A 106 -25.27 28.53 7.28
CA PRO A 106 -24.91 28.81 8.65
C PRO A 106 -24.32 27.59 9.38
N GLY A 107 -23.18 27.75 10.03
CA GLY A 107 -22.45 26.67 10.71
C GLY A 107 -21.64 25.71 9.81
N GLN A 108 -21.91 25.67 8.53
CA GLN A 108 -21.26 24.72 7.59
C GLN A 108 -19.75 24.95 7.50
N ARG A 109 -19.32 26.22 7.41
CA ARG A 109 -17.90 26.58 7.32
C ARG A 109 -17.14 26.23 8.60
N ALA A 110 -17.74 26.42 9.75
CA ALA A 110 -17.16 26.06 11.04
C ALA A 110 -16.95 24.55 11.14
N LEU A 111 -17.98 23.75 10.81
CA LEU A 111 -17.89 22.29 10.78
C LEU A 111 -16.80 21.81 9.82
N ALA A 112 -16.74 22.36 8.61
CA ALA A 112 -15.72 22.03 7.64
C ALA A 112 -14.29 22.35 8.15
N GLY A 113 -14.13 23.46 8.86
CA GLY A 113 -12.86 23.85 9.48
C GLY A 113 -12.39 22.89 10.57
N GLU A 114 -13.31 22.41 11.43
CA GLU A 114 -12.95 21.40 12.44
C GLU A 114 -12.54 20.07 11.81
N ILE A 115 -13.25 19.62 10.78
CA ILE A 115 -12.92 18.39 10.05
C ILE A 115 -11.55 18.51 9.37
N TYR A 116 -11.28 19.65 8.74
CA TYR A 116 -9.98 19.90 8.12
C TYR A 116 -8.84 19.85 9.16
N ARG A 117 -9.01 20.50 10.31
CA ARG A 117 -8.04 20.46 11.41
C ARG A 117 -7.83 19.05 11.93
N ALA A 118 -8.90 18.28 12.09
CA ALA A 118 -8.81 16.88 12.50
C ALA A 118 -8.02 16.03 11.49
N CYS A 119 -8.25 16.22 10.19
CA CYS A 119 -7.47 15.52 9.15
C CYS A 119 -5.98 15.88 9.23
N LYS A 120 -5.63 17.12 9.47
CA LYS A 120 -4.24 17.57 9.61
C LYS A 120 -3.58 17.11 10.91
N ALA A 121 -4.33 17.03 12.00
CA ALA A 121 -3.83 16.58 13.30
C ALA A 121 -3.64 15.06 13.39
N GLY A 122 -4.14 14.31 12.44
CA GLY A 122 -4.21 12.85 12.43
C GLY A 122 -2.90 12.08 12.21
N GLY A 123 -1.79 12.47 12.82
CA GLY A 123 -0.52 11.73 12.83
C GLY A 123 -0.68 10.24 13.22
N LYS A 124 0.39 9.56 13.62
CA LYS A 124 0.41 8.10 13.91
C LYS A 124 -0.68 7.58 14.87
N GLY A 125 -1.28 8.44 15.69
CA GLY A 125 -2.38 8.09 16.62
C GLY A 125 -3.79 8.31 16.07
N GLY A 126 -3.94 8.96 14.92
CA GLY A 126 -5.23 9.38 14.36
C GLY A 126 -5.93 10.43 15.21
N ALA A 127 -6.72 11.32 14.60
CA ALA A 127 -7.62 12.21 15.30
C ALA A 127 -9.04 11.63 15.27
N ARG A 128 -9.79 11.82 16.34
CA ARG A 128 -11.21 11.46 16.43
C ARG A 128 -12.01 12.72 16.65
N LEU A 129 -13.00 12.97 15.78
CA LEU A 129 -13.86 14.12 15.86
C LEU A 129 -15.30 13.66 15.89
N PHE A 130 -16.03 14.04 16.94
CA PHE A 130 -17.47 13.82 17.07
C PHE A 130 -18.17 15.15 16.81
N CYS A 131 -19.05 15.18 15.81
CA CYS A 131 -19.76 16.39 15.39
C CYS A 131 -21.26 16.19 15.51
N GLN A 132 -21.92 17.01 16.32
CA GLN A 132 -23.36 17.11 16.32
C GLN A 132 -23.74 18.32 15.46
N ALA A 133 -24.51 18.09 14.41
CA ALA A 133 -24.93 19.15 13.49
C ALA A 133 -26.39 18.96 13.06
N PRO A 134 -27.18 20.05 12.96
CA PRO A 134 -28.59 19.98 12.60
C PRO A 134 -28.79 19.44 11.16
N THR A 135 -30.02 19.00 10.91
CA THR A 135 -30.45 18.61 9.55
C THR A 135 -30.38 19.82 8.63
N GLY A 136 -30.02 19.60 7.36
CA GLY A 136 -29.98 20.68 6.36
C GLY A 136 -28.68 21.50 6.30
N ILE A 137 -27.79 21.40 7.27
CA ILE A 137 -26.49 22.13 7.25
C ILE A 137 -25.55 21.71 6.09
N GLY A 138 -25.80 20.58 5.44
CA GLY A 138 -24.93 20.07 4.39
C GLY A 138 -23.74 19.26 4.92
N LYS A 139 -23.99 18.36 5.88
CA LYS A 139 -22.96 17.53 6.56
C LYS A 139 -22.02 16.83 5.60
N THR A 140 -22.55 16.26 4.51
CA THR A 140 -21.75 15.53 3.51
C THR A 140 -20.66 16.41 2.90
N MET A 141 -21.03 17.61 2.44
CA MET A 141 -20.05 18.54 1.86
C MET A 141 -19.11 19.13 2.89
N SER A 142 -19.61 19.35 4.13
CA SER A 142 -18.78 19.79 5.25
C SER A 142 -17.72 18.75 5.65
N ALA A 143 -17.96 17.47 5.34
CA ALA A 143 -16.99 16.39 5.60
C ALA A 143 -16.09 16.14 4.38
N LEU A 144 -16.67 15.93 3.21
CA LEU A 144 -15.91 15.51 2.01
C LEU A 144 -14.97 16.61 1.51
N PHE A 145 -15.45 17.85 1.40
CA PHE A 145 -14.66 18.95 0.84
C PHE A 145 -13.36 19.21 1.63
N PRO A 146 -13.38 19.42 2.94
CA PRO A 146 -12.16 19.64 3.71
C PRO A 146 -11.26 18.42 3.80
N ALA A 147 -11.81 17.20 3.83
CA ALA A 147 -11.02 15.98 3.80
C ALA A 147 -10.28 15.82 2.47
N LEU A 148 -10.92 16.09 1.34
CA LEU A 148 -10.29 16.09 0.02
C LEU A 148 -9.21 17.17 -0.11
N LYS A 149 -9.41 18.36 0.46
CA LYS A 149 -8.39 19.41 0.54
C LYS A 149 -7.18 18.95 1.34
N ALA A 150 -7.39 18.35 2.52
CA ALA A 150 -6.34 17.82 3.37
C ALA A 150 -5.56 16.69 2.65
N MET A 151 -6.25 15.82 1.89
CA MET A 151 -5.60 14.81 1.04
C MET A 151 -4.72 15.44 -0.04
N GLY A 152 -5.15 16.50 -0.68
CA GLY A 152 -4.35 17.25 -1.66
C GLY A 152 -3.06 17.82 -1.06
N GLU A 153 -3.06 18.14 0.22
CA GLU A 153 -1.90 18.61 0.98
C GLU A 153 -1.05 17.47 1.58
N GLY A 154 -1.37 16.20 1.29
CA GLY A 154 -0.62 15.03 1.76
C GLY A 154 -1.03 14.51 3.14
N HIS A 155 -2.18 14.94 3.68
CA HIS A 155 -2.69 14.50 4.98
C HIS A 155 -3.61 13.26 4.91
N GLY A 156 -3.43 12.42 3.91
CA GLY A 156 -4.14 11.16 3.73
C GLY A 156 -4.13 10.69 2.28
N GLU A 157 -4.21 9.39 2.08
CA GLU A 157 -4.18 8.78 0.75
C GLU A 157 -5.54 8.25 0.30
N LYS A 158 -6.39 7.90 1.27
CA LYS A 158 -7.71 7.30 1.05
C LYS A 158 -8.75 7.95 1.96
N LEU A 159 -9.95 8.09 1.45
CA LEU A 159 -11.12 8.56 2.18
C LEU A 159 -12.24 7.51 2.10
N PHE A 160 -12.77 7.12 3.26
CA PHE A 160 -13.95 6.26 3.36
C PHE A 160 -15.10 7.06 3.98
N TYR A 161 -16.16 7.27 3.19
CA TYR A 161 -17.37 7.90 3.68
C TYR A 161 -18.45 6.84 3.88
N LEU A 162 -18.66 6.46 5.13
CA LEU A 162 -19.60 5.41 5.49
C LEU A 162 -20.97 6.04 5.84
N THR A 163 -22.05 5.47 5.32
CA THR A 163 -23.42 5.89 5.59
C THR A 163 -24.29 4.67 5.89
N ALA A 164 -25.18 4.82 6.88
CA ALA A 164 -26.15 3.78 7.22
C ALA A 164 -27.37 3.74 6.29
N ARG A 165 -27.53 4.73 5.40
CA ARG A 165 -28.66 4.80 4.45
C ARG A 165 -28.23 4.42 3.05
N ASN A 166 -28.88 3.40 2.48
CA ASN A 166 -28.88 3.10 1.06
C ASN A 166 -29.89 4.02 0.34
N THR A 167 -29.76 5.31 0.48
CA THR A 167 -30.56 6.22 -0.35
C THR A 167 -29.76 6.47 -1.61
N THR A 168 -30.19 5.84 -2.66
CA THR A 168 -30.00 6.23 -4.03
C THR A 168 -30.30 7.70 -4.22
#